data_9c0b64a88e4f3b60d35564a4f7a42467
#
_entry.id   9c0b64a88e4f3b60d35564a4f7a42467
#
_cell.length_a   1.000
_cell.length_b   1.000
_cell.length_c   1.000
_cell.angle_alpha   90.00
_cell.angle_beta   90.00
_cell.angle_gamma   90.00
#
_symmetry.space_group_name_H-M   'P 1'
#
loop_
_entity.id
_entity.type
_entity.pdbx_description
1 polymer ?
#
loop_
_entity_poly.entity_id
_entity_poly.type
_entity_poly.pdbx_seq_one_letter_code
_entity_poly.pdbx_strand_id
1 'polypeptide(L)'
;MASDPLAIPRLTGQTIRWEKRQRRSDLSIKGKAYIAGAYEHPTRKAPDKSIAQLHAEVAKGALEDAGLTKADVDGYFCAGDAPGGAMAMVDYLGLKVKHFDSTDTGGCSYLVHLGHAAEAIAAGKCSVALITLAGKPLTAAPPPRATGAEHDFEVAYNATTHNIYGMCAMRHMHDFGTTSEQLAWIKVAASHHAQYNPHAMLKDVVTVEDVLNSPMISDPLHRMDCCVVTDGGGALVVTTPEIAKSLKRPLVRLIGQGEAIKGPRGGEALDLTYSAGVWSGPVAFAEAGVTVKDIKYASIYDSFTITVLMQLEDLGFCKKGEGGKFVADGNLISGVGKLPFNTDGGGLCSNHPVNRGGMTKIIEAVRQLRGEAHPKVQVPNCDIALAHGTGGLLGVRHAASTVIMERV
;
A
#
# COMPACT_ATOMS: atom_id res chain seq x y z
N MET A 1 46.39 -32.76 10.72
CA MET A 1 45.10 -32.37 11.30
C MET A 1 44.96 -30.86 11.05
N ALA A 2 44.31 -30.48 9.95
CA ALA A 2 44.09 -29.06 9.57
C ALA A 2 42.74 -28.65 10.17
N SER A 3 42.76 -27.62 11.02
CA SER A 3 41.56 -27.00 11.59
C SER A 3 40.83 -26.23 10.52
N ASP A 4 39.57 -26.52 10.32
CA ASP A 4 38.64 -25.84 9.45
C ASP A 4 38.41 -24.39 9.95
N PRO A 5 38.74 -23.32 9.18
CA PRO A 5 38.63 -21.95 9.65
C PRO A 5 37.22 -21.35 9.50
N LEU A 6 36.20 -22.11 9.12
CA LEU A 6 34.84 -21.63 8.87
C LEU A 6 33.76 -22.23 9.78
N ALA A 7 34.14 -22.70 10.98
CA ALA A 7 33.15 -23.09 11.96
C ALA A 7 32.38 -21.87 12.50
N ILE A 8 31.26 -21.52 11.88
CA ILE A 8 30.28 -20.58 12.40
C ILE A 8 29.70 -21.21 13.69
N PRO A 9 29.74 -20.52 14.83
CA PRO A 9 29.16 -21.05 16.07
C PRO A 9 27.66 -21.29 15.83
N ARG A 10 27.20 -22.53 15.98
CA ARG A 10 25.76 -22.81 16.09
C ARG A 10 25.26 -22.08 17.31
N LEU A 11 24.50 -21.00 17.10
CA LEU A 11 23.72 -20.38 18.15
C LEU A 11 22.67 -21.39 18.61
N THR A 12 23.00 -22.12 19.66
CA THR A 12 22.07 -22.98 20.36
C THR A 12 20.87 -22.16 20.83
N GLY A 13 19.71 -22.48 20.30
CA GLY A 13 18.36 -22.33 20.83
C GLY A 13 18.05 -21.23 21.84
N GLN A 14 18.47 -19.99 21.63
CA GLN A 14 17.77 -18.86 22.22
C GLN A 14 16.65 -18.45 21.28
N THR A 15 15.51 -19.14 21.41
CA THR A 15 14.23 -18.56 21.03
C THR A 15 14.18 -17.19 21.70
N ILE A 16 14.34 -16.12 20.94
CA ILE A 16 14.01 -14.79 21.41
C ILE A 16 12.51 -14.85 21.71
N ARG A 17 12.17 -15.16 22.96
CA ARG A 17 10.83 -14.90 23.47
C ARG A 17 10.66 -13.40 23.33
N TRP A 18 9.90 -12.99 22.32
CA TRP A 18 9.22 -11.72 22.35
C TRP A 18 8.29 -11.79 23.55
N GLU A 19 8.84 -11.52 24.75
CA GLU A 19 8.00 -11.27 25.90
C GLU A 19 6.98 -10.26 25.47
N LYS A 20 5.71 -10.57 25.67
CA LYS A 20 4.61 -9.63 25.55
C LYS A 20 4.97 -8.44 26.43
N ARG A 21 5.74 -7.49 25.89
CA ARG A 21 5.82 -6.17 26.47
C ARG A 21 4.38 -5.70 26.44
N GLN A 22 3.74 -5.69 27.59
CA GLN A 22 2.54 -4.89 27.79
C GLN A 22 2.94 -3.49 27.30
N ARG A 23 2.53 -3.18 26.06
CA ARG A 23 2.73 -1.83 25.53
C ARG A 23 2.00 -0.93 26.52
N ARG A 24 2.73 -0.08 27.19
CA ARG A 24 2.12 0.95 28.01
C ARG A 24 1.19 1.72 27.07
N SER A 25 -0.04 1.97 27.49
CA SER A 25 -1.04 2.73 26.73
C SER A 25 -0.48 4.07 26.20
N ASP A 26 0.52 4.58 26.88
CA ASP A 26 1.21 5.85 26.59
C ASP A 26 2.07 5.78 25.31
N LEU A 27 2.46 4.57 24.83
CA LEU A 27 3.28 4.38 23.63
C LEU A 27 2.45 4.01 22.40
N SER A 28 1.14 3.77 22.55
CA SER A 28 0.27 3.46 21.42
C SER A 28 -0.05 4.72 20.61
N ILE A 29 -0.05 4.57 19.26
CA ILE A 29 -0.53 5.63 18.34
C ILE A 29 -2.05 5.64 18.20
N LYS A 30 -2.75 4.64 18.79
CA LYS A 30 -4.20 4.50 18.67
C LYS A 30 -4.93 5.80 19.06
N GLY A 31 -5.57 6.41 18.07
CA GLY A 31 -6.35 7.64 18.25
C GLY A 31 -5.51 8.90 18.54
N LYS A 32 -4.19 8.85 18.37
CA LYS A 32 -3.30 10.01 18.53
C LYS A 32 -3.19 10.87 17.29
N ALA A 33 -3.57 10.34 16.13
CA ALA A 33 -3.51 11.04 14.85
C ALA A 33 -4.78 10.84 14.04
N TYR A 34 -5.16 11.89 13.30
CA TYR A 34 -6.35 11.93 12.45
C TYR A 34 -5.95 12.32 11.04
N ILE A 35 -6.58 11.70 10.04
CA ILE A 35 -6.43 12.10 8.63
C ILE A 35 -7.44 13.22 8.37
N ALA A 36 -6.94 14.45 8.38
CA ALA A 36 -7.74 15.65 8.20
C ALA A 36 -7.99 15.95 6.71
N GLY A 37 -7.01 15.67 5.84
CA GLY A 37 -7.12 15.85 4.39
C GLY A 37 -6.61 14.64 3.64
N ALA A 38 -7.28 14.32 2.51
CA ALA A 38 -6.89 13.26 1.60
C ALA A 38 -7.24 13.66 0.17
N TYR A 39 -6.25 13.67 -0.72
CA TYR A 39 -6.45 14.09 -2.10
C TYR A 39 -5.68 13.21 -3.07
N GLU A 40 -6.36 12.75 -4.12
CA GLU A 40 -5.79 12.05 -5.25
C GLU A 40 -5.85 12.95 -6.48
N HIS A 41 -4.71 13.12 -7.16
CA HIS A 41 -4.66 13.90 -8.40
C HIS A 41 -5.52 13.24 -9.50
N PRO A 42 -6.39 13.98 -10.22
CA PRO A 42 -7.29 13.40 -11.20
C PRO A 42 -6.59 12.91 -12.48
N THR A 43 -5.36 13.38 -12.74
CA THR A 43 -4.63 12.97 -13.96
C THR A 43 -4.14 11.52 -13.89
N ARG A 44 -4.10 10.90 -15.06
CA ARG A 44 -3.44 9.60 -15.29
C ARG A 44 -2.32 9.72 -16.33
N LYS A 45 -2.19 10.89 -16.95
CA LYS A 45 -1.16 11.22 -17.94
C LYS A 45 -0.82 12.72 -17.84
N ALA A 46 0.41 13.08 -17.54
CA ALA A 46 0.85 14.44 -17.26
C ALA A 46 2.16 14.79 -17.99
N PRO A 47 2.20 14.78 -19.33
CA PRO A 47 3.43 15.08 -20.09
C PRO A 47 3.92 16.52 -19.89
N ASP A 48 3.02 17.43 -19.59
CA ASP A 48 3.20 18.88 -19.45
C ASP A 48 3.62 19.32 -18.05
N LYS A 49 3.63 18.43 -17.07
CA LYS A 49 3.95 18.75 -15.66
C LYS A 49 5.29 18.17 -15.22
N SER A 50 5.98 18.88 -14.33
CA SER A 50 7.10 18.31 -13.58
C SER A 50 6.61 17.45 -12.41
N ILE A 51 7.46 16.55 -11.91
CA ILE A 51 7.14 15.75 -10.71
C ILE A 51 6.98 16.68 -9.49
N ALA A 52 7.85 17.68 -9.34
CA ALA A 52 7.74 18.66 -8.26
C ALA A 52 6.42 19.45 -8.31
N GLN A 53 5.97 19.83 -9.53
CA GLN A 53 4.67 20.48 -9.71
C GLN A 53 3.52 19.56 -9.28
N LEU A 54 3.55 18.28 -9.64
CA LEU A 54 2.54 17.31 -9.20
C LEU A 54 2.52 17.16 -7.67
N HIS A 55 3.70 17.13 -7.01
CA HIS A 55 3.77 17.16 -5.54
C HIS A 55 3.10 18.42 -4.96
N ALA A 56 3.31 19.59 -5.57
CA ALA A 56 2.69 20.83 -5.11
C ALA A 56 1.16 20.82 -5.31
N GLU A 57 0.69 20.30 -6.43
CA GLU A 57 -0.75 20.20 -6.74
C GLU A 57 -1.47 19.23 -5.78
N VAL A 58 -0.87 18.07 -5.48
CA VAL A 58 -1.47 17.15 -4.50
C VAL A 58 -1.39 17.69 -3.06
N ALA A 59 -0.30 18.35 -2.70
CA ALA A 59 -0.18 19.01 -1.40
C ALA A 59 -1.27 20.08 -1.22
N LYS A 60 -1.47 20.93 -2.23
CA LYS A 60 -2.53 21.94 -2.25
C LYS A 60 -3.90 21.29 -2.09
N GLY A 61 -4.22 20.26 -2.89
CA GLY A 61 -5.51 19.58 -2.83
C GLY A 61 -5.81 18.95 -1.46
N ALA A 62 -4.81 18.32 -0.83
CA ALA A 62 -5.00 17.73 0.50
C ALA A 62 -5.15 18.78 1.60
N LEU A 63 -4.44 19.91 1.52
CA LEU A 63 -4.61 21.03 2.44
C LEU A 63 -5.98 21.70 2.29
N GLU A 64 -6.44 21.91 1.06
CA GLU A 64 -7.78 22.42 0.77
C GLU A 64 -8.87 21.49 1.29
N ASP A 65 -8.71 20.17 1.11
CA ASP A 65 -9.63 19.16 1.67
C ASP A 65 -9.68 19.23 3.21
N ALA A 66 -8.54 19.47 3.86
CA ALA A 66 -8.46 19.64 5.31
C ALA A 66 -9.02 20.99 5.78
N GLY A 67 -9.11 21.99 4.92
CA GLY A 67 -9.37 23.39 5.32
C GLY A 67 -8.18 24.05 6.01
N LEU A 68 -6.97 23.59 5.70
CA LEU A 68 -5.68 24.09 6.22
C LEU A 68 -4.86 24.74 5.12
N THR A 69 -3.78 25.41 5.52
CA THR A 69 -2.85 26.08 4.61
C THR A 69 -1.43 25.53 4.80
N LYS A 70 -0.52 25.86 3.89
CA LYS A 70 0.88 25.50 4.05
C LYS A 70 1.56 26.13 5.28
N ALA A 71 1.00 27.19 5.83
CA ALA A 71 1.51 27.85 7.05
C ALA A 71 1.25 27.01 8.31
N ASP A 72 0.27 26.12 8.25
CA ASP A 72 -0.10 25.25 9.37
C ASP A 72 0.78 23.98 9.42
N VAL A 73 1.50 23.65 8.32
CA VAL A 73 2.31 22.44 8.19
C VAL A 73 3.63 22.59 8.93
N ASP A 74 3.88 21.72 9.90
CA ASP A 74 5.14 21.65 10.66
C ASP A 74 5.83 20.27 10.60
N GLY A 75 5.25 19.30 9.85
CA GLY A 75 5.86 18.02 9.51
C GLY A 75 5.73 17.70 8.01
N TYR A 76 6.78 17.13 7.37
CA TYR A 76 6.75 16.76 5.96
C TYR A 76 7.32 15.36 5.70
N PHE A 77 6.62 14.59 4.89
CA PHE A 77 6.95 13.19 4.59
C PHE A 77 6.89 12.93 3.09
N CYS A 78 7.94 12.36 2.54
CA CYS A 78 8.00 11.93 1.14
C CYS A 78 8.96 10.75 0.99
N ALA A 79 8.81 9.97 -0.08
CA ALA A 79 9.73 8.88 -0.40
C ALA A 79 10.75 9.29 -1.48
N GLY A 80 11.54 8.36 -1.97
CA GLY A 80 12.61 8.60 -2.93
C GLY A 80 12.17 9.02 -4.35
N ASP A 81 10.85 9.09 -4.60
CA ASP A 81 10.27 9.66 -5.84
C ASP A 81 10.25 11.20 -5.84
N ALA A 82 10.33 11.82 -4.66
CA ALA A 82 10.34 13.27 -4.51
C ALA A 82 11.65 13.87 -5.06
N PRO A 83 11.60 14.79 -6.04
CA PRO A 83 12.78 15.36 -6.66
C PRO A 83 13.69 16.08 -5.65
N GLY A 84 14.91 15.58 -5.49
CA GLY A 84 15.89 16.11 -4.53
C GLY A 84 15.56 15.79 -3.06
N GLY A 85 14.59 14.91 -2.81
CA GLY A 85 14.18 14.47 -1.48
C GLY A 85 13.47 15.52 -0.65
N ALA A 86 13.32 15.25 0.65
CA ALA A 86 12.55 16.11 1.55
C ALA A 86 13.08 17.56 1.63
N MET A 87 14.40 17.76 1.63
CA MET A 87 14.98 19.09 1.70
C MET A 87 14.59 19.99 0.52
N ALA A 88 14.74 19.47 -0.71
CA ALA A 88 14.40 20.22 -1.91
C ALA A 88 12.88 20.46 -2.03
N MET A 89 12.06 19.48 -1.61
CA MET A 89 10.61 19.62 -1.66
C MET A 89 10.08 20.59 -0.61
N VAL A 90 10.65 20.62 0.59
CA VAL A 90 10.31 21.61 1.63
C VAL A 90 10.58 23.04 1.14
N ASP A 91 11.73 23.26 0.47
CA ASP A 91 12.06 24.54 -0.15
C ASP A 91 11.10 24.87 -1.29
N TYR A 92 10.88 23.96 -2.22
CA TYR A 92 9.99 24.14 -3.37
C TYR A 92 8.54 24.46 -2.95
N LEU A 93 8.03 23.76 -1.95
CA LEU A 93 6.68 23.98 -1.41
C LEU A 93 6.58 25.24 -0.53
N GLY A 94 7.71 25.79 -0.10
CA GLY A 94 7.79 26.94 0.82
C GLY A 94 7.27 26.61 2.22
N LEU A 95 7.59 25.42 2.74
CA LEU A 95 7.18 24.95 4.07
C LEU A 95 8.19 25.34 5.14
N LYS A 96 7.74 25.40 6.40
CA LYS A 96 8.58 25.62 7.58
C LYS A 96 8.38 24.46 8.56
N VAL A 97 9.04 23.34 8.30
CA VAL A 97 8.84 22.11 9.07
C VAL A 97 9.81 21.98 10.24
N LYS A 98 9.35 21.36 11.31
CA LYS A 98 10.16 20.98 12.50
C LYS A 98 10.52 19.50 12.47
N HIS A 99 9.76 18.70 11.73
CA HIS A 99 9.96 17.27 11.59
C HIS A 99 9.83 16.84 10.14
N PHE A 100 10.62 15.87 9.72
CA PHE A 100 10.52 15.26 8.38
C PHE A 100 10.92 13.80 8.42
N ASP A 101 10.45 13.04 7.43
CA ASP A 101 10.86 11.66 7.15
C ASP A 101 10.89 11.43 5.64
N SER A 102 11.85 10.62 5.19
CA SER A 102 12.00 10.22 3.80
C SER A 102 12.25 8.71 3.66
N THR A 103 11.73 7.92 4.59
CA THR A 103 11.79 6.46 4.53
C THR A 103 11.24 5.94 3.21
N ASP A 104 12.02 5.11 2.52
CA ASP A 104 11.63 4.51 1.26
C ASP A 104 11.63 2.99 1.35
N THR A 105 10.45 2.43 1.34
CA THR A 105 10.17 0.98 1.34
C THR A 105 9.40 0.56 0.09
N GLY A 106 9.49 1.33 -0.98
CA GLY A 106 8.77 1.09 -2.22
C GLY A 106 7.27 1.40 -2.10
N GLY A 107 6.41 0.53 -2.63
CA GLY A 107 4.96 0.78 -2.72
C GLY A 107 4.25 1.02 -1.40
N CYS A 108 4.74 0.50 -0.28
CA CYS A 108 4.15 0.71 1.05
C CYS A 108 4.68 1.93 1.80
N SER A 109 5.61 2.71 1.24
CA SER A 109 6.23 3.87 1.91
C SER A 109 5.21 4.81 2.56
N TYR A 110 4.09 5.07 1.91
CA TYR A 110 3.09 6.03 2.40
C TYR A 110 2.23 5.51 3.54
N LEU A 111 2.08 4.18 3.66
CA LEU A 111 1.48 3.57 4.85
C LEU A 111 2.45 3.62 6.03
N VAL A 112 3.75 3.41 5.77
CA VAL A 112 4.83 3.60 6.75
C VAL A 112 4.84 5.07 7.22
N HIS A 113 4.83 6.03 6.28
CA HIS A 113 4.79 7.47 6.62
C HIS A 113 3.56 7.85 7.45
N LEU A 114 2.38 7.24 7.21
CA LEU A 114 1.20 7.50 8.03
C LEU A 114 1.42 7.06 9.48
N GLY A 115 2.04 5.90 9.69
CA GLY A 115 2.44 5.43 11.01
C GLY A 115 3.47 6.35 11.68
N HIS A 116 4.55 6.66 10.96
CA HIS A 116 5.62 7.55 11.45
C HIS A 116 5.10 8.98 11.75
N ALA A 117 4.17 9.50 10.93
CA ALA A 117 3.52 10.78 11.21
C ALA A 117 2.70 10.72 12.50
N ALA A 118 1.96 9.62 12.72
CA ALA A 118 1.21 9.42 13.95
C ALA A 118 2.13 9.31 15.18
N GLU A 119 3.25 8.62 15.07
CA GLU A 119 4.27 8.54 16.13
C GLU A 119 4.91 9.92 16.40
N ALA A 120 5.24 10.68 15.35
CA ALA A 120 5.79 12.02 15.47
C ALA A 120 4.80 12.97 16.16
N ILE A 121 3.52 12.92 15.82
CA ILE A 121 2.44 13.67 16.44
C ILE A 121 2.28 13.25 17.90
N ALA A 122 2.21 11.96 18.19
CA ALA A 122 2.08 11.44 19.56
C ALA A 122 3.27 11.86 20.45
N ALA A 123 4.45 11.98 19.86
CA ALA A 123 5.68 12.45 20.54
C ALA A 123 5.83 13.98 20.58
N GLY A 124 4.87 14.74 20.06
CA GLY A 124 4.90 16.21 20.04
C GLY A 124 5.95 16.84 19.11
N LYS A 125 6.46 16.08 18.13
CA LYS A 125 7.47 16.56 17.17
C LYS A 125 6.87 17.44 16.08
N CYS A 126 5.60 17.20 15.71
CA CYS A 126 4.81 18.04 14.82
C CYS A 126 3.33 17.93 15.19
N SER A 127 2.52 18.84 14.67
CA SER A 127 1.07 18.90 14.89
C SER A 127 0.27 18.70 13.62
N VAL A 128 0.84 19.08 12.47
CA VAL A 128 0.27 18.96 11.13
C VAL A 128 1.33 18.37 10.20
N ALA A 129 1.18 17.10 9.87
CA ALA A 129 2.07 16.38 8.96
C ALA A 129 1.45 16.32 7.56
N LEU A 130 2.19 16.76 6.55
CA LEU A 130 1.87 16.63 5.13
C LEU A 130 2.67 15.49 4.53
N ILE A 131 1.98 14.52 3.93
CA ILE A 131 2.58 13.37 3.24
C ILE A 131 2.25 13.48 1.75
N THR A 132 3.26 13.49 0.87
CA THR A 132 3.04 13.64 -0.57
C THR A 132 3.67 12.54 -1.40
N LEU A 133 2.95 12.10 -2.42
CA LEU A 133 3.41 11.23 -3.50
C LEU A 133 3.15 11.89 -4.84
N ALA A 134 4.10 11.90 -5.76
CA ALA A 134 3.84 12.14 -7.17
C ALA A 134 4.87 11.45 -8.07
N GLY A 135 4.46 11.10 -9.29
CA GLY A 135 5.38 10.55 -10.27
C GLY A 135 4.80 10.47 -11.67
N LYS A 136 5.68 10.20 -12.63
CA LYS A 136 5.38 10.21 -14.07
C LYS A 136 5.92 8.96 -14.79
N PRO A 137 5.62 7.73 -14.32
CA PRO A 137 6.18 6.54 -14.96
C PRO A 137 5.63 6.29 -16.37
N LEU A 138 4.48 6.86 -16.72
CA LEU A 138 3.87 6.73 -18.04
C LEU A 138 4.49 7.70 -19.06
N THR A 139 4.82 8.93 -18.67
CA THR A 139 5.25 9.99 -19.62
C THR A 139 6.70 10.45 -19.43
N ALA A 140 7.36 10.13 -18.33
CA ALA A 140 8.79 10.38 -18.16
C ALA A 140 9.63 9.25 -18.79
N ALA A 141 10.87 9.57 -19.15
CA ALA A 141 11.83 8.54 -19.50
C ALA A 141 12.01 7.56 -18.32
N PRO A 142 12.14 6.26 -18.60
CA PRO A 142 12.42 5.30 -17.54
C PRO A 142 13.71 5.69 -16.80
N PRO A 143 13.77 5.48 -15.47
CA PRO A 143 14.99 5.76 -14.73
C PRO A 143 16.15 4.92 -15.28
N PRO A 144 17.39 5.39 -15.13
CA PRO A 144 18.57 4.59 -15.45
C PRO A 144 18.47 3.22 -14.78
N ARG A 145 18.92 2.18 -15.49
CA ARG A 145 18.94 0.83 -14.94
C ARG A 145 19.80 0.83 -13.67
N ALA A 146 19.29 0.23 -12.60
CA ALA A 146 20.08 0.04 -11.40
C ALA A 146 21.36 -0.74 -11.75
N THR A 147 22.47 -0.32 -11.19
CA THR A 147 23.80 -0.97 -11.39
C THR A 147 24.26 -1.55 -10.06
N GLY A 148 25.00 -2.64 -10.12
CA GLY A 148 25.56 -3.33 -8.97
C GLY A 148 25.66 -4.83 -9.22
N ALA A 149 26.65 -5.48 -8.64
CA ALA A 149 26.99 -6.89 -8.91
C ALA A 149 25.78 -7.83 -8.70
N GLU A 150 25.00 -7.62 -7.65
CA GLU A 150 23.81 -8.43 -7.36
C GLU A 150 22.73 -8.25 -8.42
N HIS A 151 22.49 -7.00 -8.82
CA HIS A 151 21.50 -6.70 -9.86
C HIS A 151 21.91 -7.26 -11.22
N ASP A 152 23.17 -7.14 -11.59
CA ASP A 152 23.69 -7.66 -12.86
C ASP A 152 23.60 -9.19 -12.91
N PHE A 153 23.83 -9.86 -11.77
CA PHE A 153 23.64 -11.30 -11.65
C PHE A 153 22.16 -11.71 -11.84
N GLU A 154 21.23 -11.04 -11.17
CA GLU A 154 19.79 -11.31 -11.29
C GLU A 154 19.28 -11.06 -12.72
N VAL A 155 19.74 -9.98 -13.36
CA VAL A 155 19.34 -9.63 -14.73
C VAL A 155 19.77 -10.69 -15.74
N ALA A 156 20.92 -11.31 -15.56
CA ALA A 156 21.39 -12.39 -16.44
C ALA A 156 20.40 -13.58 -16.46
N TYR A 157 19.66 -13.80 -15.39
CA TYR A 157 18.60 -14.80 -15.28
C TYR A 157 17.20 -14.24 -15.52
N ASN A 158 17.10 -13.03 -16.11
CA ASN A 158 15.84 -12.36 -16.41
C ASN A 158 14.92 -12.17 -15.17
N ALA A 159 15.51 -11.89 -14.00
CA ALA A 159 14.79 -11.61 -12.77
C ALA A 159 14.12 -10.23 -12.82
N THR A 160 13.18 -10.05 -13.75
CA THR A 160 12.35 -8.85 -13.85
C THR A 160 11.20 -8.90 -12.86
N THR A 161 10.60 -7.75 -12.59
CA THR A 161 9.44 -7.66 -11.70
C THR A 161 8.34 -8.64 -12.09
N HIS A 162 7.95 -8.68 -13.36
CA HIS A 162 6.88 -9.56 -13.83
C HIS A 162 7.20 -11.05 -13.59
N ASN A 163 8.44 -11.46 -13.87
CA ASN A 163 8.87 -12.85 -13.70
C ASN A 163 8.87 -13.28 -12.24
N ILE A 164 9.28 -12.39 -11.32
CA ILE A 164 9.27 -12.70 -9.89
C ILE A 164 7.84 -12.89 -9.38
N TYR A 165 6.90 -12.06 -9.83
CA TYR A 165 5.48 -12.22 -9.47
C TYR A 165 4.86 -13.46 -10.15
N GLY A 166 5.25 -13.76 -11.38
CA GLY A 166 4.89 -15.01 -12.06
C GLY A 166 5.35 -16.24 -11.27
N MET A 167 6.61 -16.26 -10.81
CA MET A 167 7.12 -17.35 -9.96
C MET A 167 6.33 -17.49 -8.65
N CYS A 168 5.94 -16.39 -8.01
CA CYS A 168 5.09 -16.45 -6.82
C CYS A 168 3.71 -17.07 -7.15
N ALA A 169 3.11 -16.68 -8.28
CA ALA A 169 1.85 -17.24 -8.73
C ALA A 169 1.96 -18.74 -9.04
N MET A 170 2.97 -19.15 -9.81
CA MET A 170 3.22 -20.55 -10.12
C MET A 170 3.47 -21.38 -8.86
N ARG A 171 4.24 -20.85 -7.91
CA ARG A 171 4.48 -21.53 -6.63
C ARG A 171 3.19 -21.72 -5.86
N HIS A 172 2.37 -20.69 -5.80
CA HIS A 172 1.07 -20.74 -5.11
C HIS A 172 0.10 -21.72 -5.79
N MET A 173 0.09 -21.78 -7.14
CA MET A 173 -0.67 -22.75 -7.91
C MET A 173 -0.20 -24.17 -7.64
N HIS A 174 1.13 -24.39 -7.60
CA HIS A 174 1.70 -25.71 -7.34
C HIS A 174 1.36 -26.21 -5.94
N ASP A 175 1.52 -25.38 -4.92
CA ASP A 175 1.39 -25.81 -3.53
C ASP A 175 -0.07 -25.91 -3.07
N PHE A 176 -0.96 -25.07 -3.63
CA PHE A 176 -2.34 -24.92 -3.14
C PHE A 176 -3.43 -25.15 -4.19
N GLY A 177 -3.05 -25.38 -5.45
CA GLY A 177 -4.02 -25.62 -6.53
C GLY A 177 -4.80 -24.35 -6.96
N THR A 178 -4.28 -23.16 -6.71
CA THR A 178 -4.87 -21.91 -7.22
C THR A 178 -4.87 -21.92 -8.74
N THR A 179 -5.89 -21.33 -9.36
CA THR A 179 -6.06 -21.30 -10.82
C THR A 179 -6.02 -19.86 -11.35
N SER A 180 -5.77 -19.71 -12.67
CA SER A 180 -5.81 -18.40 -13.33
C SER A 180 -7.20 -17.78 -13.31
N GLU A 181 -8.27 -18.58 -13.35
CA GLU A 181 -9.65 -18.13 -13.23
C GLU A 181 -9.90 -17.47 -11.86
N GLN A 182 -9.35 -18.08 -10.81
CA GLN A 182 -9.45 -17.51 -9.45
C GLN A 182 -8.70 -16.18 -9.36
N LEU A 183 -7.50 -16.06 -9.93
CA LEU A 183 -6.77 -14.80 -10.00
C LEU A 183 -7.54 -13.74 -10.80
N ALA A 184 -8.16 -14.13 -11.91
CA ALA A 184 -8.92 -13.24 -12.78
C ALA A 184 -10.09 -12.56 -12.04
N TRP A 185 -10.73 -13.21 -11.08
CA TRP A 185 -11.82 -12.63 -10.28
C TRP A 185 -11.42 -11.34 -9.54
N ILE A 186 -10.14 -11.20 -9.19
CA ILE A 186 -9.63 -9.97 -8.57
C ILE A 186 -9.67 -8.80 -9.55
N LYS A 187 -9.25 -9.02 -10.81
CA LYS A 187 -9.36 -8.02 -11.89
C LYS A 187 -10.82 -7.70 -12.21
N VAL A 188 -11.67 -8.71 -12.27
CA VAL A 188 -13.11 -8.55 -12.47
C VAL A 188 -13.68 -7.62 -11.40
N ALA A 189 -13.40 -7.88 -10.12
CA ALA A 189 -13.87 -7.02 -9.02
C ALA A 189 -13.38 -5.58 -9.16
N ALA A 190 -12.08 -5.37 -9.43
CA ALA A 190 -11.51 -4.04 -9.63
C ALA A 190 -12.20 -3.30 -10.81
N SER A 191 -12.50 -3.99 -11.91
CA SER A 191 -13.17 -3.40 -13.08
C SER A 191 -14.63 -3.00 -12.77
N HIS A 192 -15.34 -3.82 -12.01
CA HIS A 192 -16.70 -3.51 -11.53
C HIS A 192 -16.73 -2.21 -10.71
N HIS A 193 -15.68 -1.90 -9.99
CA HIS A 193 -15.58 -0.65 -9.22
C HIS A 193 -15.11 0.52 -10.07
N ALA A 194 -14.13 0.31 -10.94
CA ALA A 194 -13.50 1.36 -11.76
C ALA A 194 -14.48 2.09 -12.67
N GLN A 195 -15.55 1.44 -13.15
CA GLN A 195 -16.57 2.08 -14.00
C GLN A 195 -17.22 3.30 -13.35
N TYR A 196 -17.26 3.35 -12.02
CA TYR A 196 -17.83 4.45 -11.25
C TYR A 196 -16.82 5.54 -10.87
N ASN A 197 -15.52 5.32 -11.12
CA ASN A 197 -14.49 6.32 -10.88
C ASN A 197 -14.22 7.13 -12.17
N PRO A 198 -14.59 8.44 -12.21
CA PRO A 198 -14.41 9.25 -13.41
C PRO A 198 -12.95 9.39 -13.84
N HIS A 199 -12.02 9.16 -12.92
CA HIS A 199 -10.58 9.28 -13.13
C HIS A 199 -9.85 7.95 -13.34
N ALA A 200 -10.55 6.81 -13.32
CA ALA A 200 -9.93 5.52 -13.58
C ALA A 200 -9.32 5.45 -14.99
N MET A 201 -8.13 4.83 -15.09
CA MET A 201 -7.44 4.63 -16.37
C MET A 201 -8.20 3.67 -17.29
N LEU A 202 -8.74 2.60 -16.72
CA LEU A 202 -9.55 1.59 -17.38
C LEU A 202 -10.92 1.55 -16.72
N LYS A 203 -11.99 1.70 -17.49
CA LYS A 203 -13.37 1.79 -16.97
C LYS A 203 -14.27 0.64 -17.43
N ASP A 204 -13.81 -0.12 -18.40
CA ASP A 204 -14.60 -1.22 -18.95
C ASP A 204 -14.66 -2.37 -17.94
N VAL A 205 -15.86 -2.86 -17.70
CA VAL A 205 -16.07 -4.08 -16.90
C VAL A 205 -15.62 -5.26 -17.73
N VAL A 206 -14.80 -6.12 -17.13
CA VAL A 206 -14.24 -7.30 -17.80
C VAL A 206 -14.74 -8.57 -17.13
N THR A 207 -14.75 -9.66 -17.90
CA THR A 207 -15.06 -11.02 -17.46
C THR A 207 -13.79 -11.81 -17.14
N VAL A 208 -13.93 -12.96 -16.49
CA VAL A 208 -12.83 -13.92 -16.29
C VAL A 208 -12.22 -14.31 -17.64
N GLU A 209 -13.05 -14.58 -18.64
CA GLU A 209 -12.60 -14.95 -19.98
C GLU A 209 -11.78 -13.85 -20.66
N ASP A 210 -12.15 -12.57 -20.50
CA ASP A 210 -11.39 -11.43 -21.02
C ASP A 210 -9.97 -11.38 -20.41
N VAL A 211 -9.86 -11.68 -19.12
CA VAL A 211 -8.56 -11.71 -18.43
C VAL A 211 -7.69 -12.83 -18.98
N LEU A 212 -8.24 -14.05 -19.07
CA LEU A 212 -7.52 -15.24 -19.53
C LEU A 212 -7.10 -15.13 -21.00
N ASN A 213 -7.90 -14.47 -21.84
CA ASN A 213 -7.59 -14.23 -23.25
C ASN A 213 -6.69 -13.04 -23.50
N SER A 214 -6.35 -12.25 -22.46
CA SER A 214 -5.42 -11.13 -22.62
C SER A 214 -3.97 -11.65 -22.82
N PRO A 215 -3.08 -10.88 -23.48
CA PRO A 215 -1.72 -11.34 -23.76
C PRO A 215 -0.98 -11.80 -22.51
N MET A 216 -0.29 -12.94 -22.60
CA MET A 216 0.61 -13.43 -21.55
C MET A 216 1.79 -12.47 -21.36
N ILE A 217 2.08 -12.10 -20.12
CA ILE A 217 3.22 -11.26 -19.76
C ILE A 217 4.34 -12.08 -19.12
N SER A 218 3.99 -12.92 -18.16
CA SER A 218 4.90 -13.84 -17.48
C SER A 218 4.07 -14.97 -16.89
N ASP A 219 4.21 -16.15 -17.44
CA ASP A 219 3.41 -17.33 -17.04
C ASP A 219 3.36 -17.47 -15.51
N PRO A 220 2.15 -17.56 -14.88
CA PRO A 220 0.81 -17.66 -15.47
C PRO A 220 0.08 -16.30 -15.61
N LEU A 221 0.76 -15.18 -15.45
CA LEU A 221 0.15 -13.84 -15.41
C LEU A 221 -0.05 -13.25 -16.80
N HIS A 222 -1.28 -12.85 -17.10
CA HIS A 222 -1.67 -12.14 -18.30
C HIS A 222 -1.60 -10.61 -18.07
N ARG A 223 -1.75 -9.85 -19.16
CA ARG A 223 -1.72 -8.38 -19.10
C ARG A 223 -2.75 -7.80 -18.12
N MET A 224 -3.93 -8.41 -18.05
CA MET A 224 -4.98 -7.94 -17.15
C MET A 224 -4.76 -8.36 -15.68
N ASP A 225 -3.82 -9.25 -15.41
CA ASP A 225 -3.36 -9.54 -14.05
C ASP A 225 -2.42 -8.47 -13.50
N CYS A 226 -1.94 -7.56 -14.35
CA CYS A 226 -0.98 -6.52 -14.02
C CYS A 226 -1.67 -5.18 -13.76
N CYS A 227 -1.08 -4.36 -12.88
CA CYS A 227 -1.53 -3.01 -12.64
C CYS A 227 -1.34 -2.10 -13.87
N VAL A 228 -2.11 -1.02 -13.92
CA VAL A 228 -1.89 0.05 -14.89
C VAL A 228 -0.62 0.83 -14.55
N VAL A 229 -0.06 1.53 -15.53
CA VAL A 229 1.02 2.50 -15.33
C VAL A 229 0.42 3.89 -15.58
N THR A 230 0.48 4.76 -14.59
CA THR A 230 -0.13 6.09 -14.67
C THR A 230 0.80 7.17 -14.14
N ASP A 231 0.66 8.37 -14.63
CA ASP A 231 1.18 9.57 -13.97
C ASP A 231 0.18 10.04 -12.91
N GLY A 232 0.65 10.80 -11.94
CA GLY A 232 -0.20 11.38 -10.92
C GLY A 232 0.40 11.27 -9.52
N GLY A 233 -0.46 11.18 -8.55
CA GLY A 233 -0.06 11.11 -7.15
C GLY A 233 -1.22 11.36 -6.20
N GLY A 234 -0.88 11.57 -4.95
CA GLY A 234 -1.82 11.90 -3.89
C GLY A 234 -1.11 12.47 -2.66
N ALA A 235 -1.89 13.01 -1.75
CA ALA A 235 -1.37 13.53 -0.50
C ALA A 235 -2.35 13.32 0.65
N LEU A 236 -1.80 13.29 1.86
CA LEU A 236 -2.53 13.24 3.11
C LEU A 236 -2.09 14.40 4.02
N VAL A 237 -3.04 14.92 4.78
CA VAL A 237 -2.78 15.81 5.91
C VAL A 237 -3.18 15.08 7.18
N VAL A 238 -2.22 14.87 8.07
CA VAL A 238 -2.40 14.15 9.34
C VAL A 238 -2.20 15.14 10.49
N THR A 239 -3.11 15.14 11.44
CA THR A 239 -3.13 16.16 12.50
C THR A 239 -3.32 15.57 13.89
N THR A 240 -3.05 16.38 14.92
CA THR A 240 -3.46 16.06 16.29
C THR A 240 -4.98 15.95 16.41
N PRO A 241 -5.50 15.26 17.44
CA PRO A 241 -6.93 15.19 17.71
C PRO A 241 -7.62 16.54 17.88
N GLU A 242 -6.93 17.51 18.51
CA GLU A 242 -7.44 18.86 18.80
C GLU A 242 -7.68 19.63 17.51
N ILE A 243 -6.70 19.60 16.59
CA ILE A 243 -6.82 20.23 15.28
C ILE A 243 -7.92 19.56 14.48
N ALA A 244 -7.91 18.21 14.38
CA ALA A 244 -8.91 17.47 13.62
C ALA A 244 -10.34 17.83 14.04
N LYS A 245 -10.62 17.91 15.35
CA LYS A 245 -11.95 18.25 15.90
C LYS A 245 -12.37 19.69 15.61
N SER A 246 -11.43 20.60 15.32
CA SER A 246 -11.74 21.98 14.92
C SER A 246 -12.10 22.13 13.45
N LEU A 247 -11.87 21.08 12.64
CA LEU A 247 -12.11 21.08 11.19
C LEU A 247 -13.53 20.60 10.87
N LYS A 248 -14.01 20.91 9.66
CA LYS A 248 -15.36 20.58 9.22
C LYS A 248 -15.49 19.19 8.56
N ARG A 249 -14.39 18.49 8.34
CA ARG A 249 -14.40 17.19 7.66
C ARG A 249 -14.83 16.06 8.60
N PRO A 250 -15.47 15.00 8.09
CA PRO A 250 -15.71 13.80 8.87
C PRO A 250 -14.43 13.24 9.46
N LEU A 251 -14.45 12.91 10.74
CA LEU A 251 -13.25 12.49 11.46
C LEU A 251 -12.88 11.05 11.10
N VAL A 252 -11.66 10.87 10.63
CA VAL A 252 -11.04 9.55 10.41
C VAL A 252 -9.78 9.50 11.24
N ARG A 253 -9.69 8.53 12.14
CA ARG A 253 -8.49 8.37 13.00
C ARG A 253 -7.74 7.08 12.69
N LEU A 254 -6.43 7.13 12.85
CA LEU A 254 -5.59 5.95 12.82
C LEU A 254 -5.71 5.21 14.16
N ILE A 255 -5.99 3.92 14.11
CA ILE A 255 -6.15 3.11 15.33
C ILE A 255 -5.12 1.98 15.42
N GLY A 256 -4.46 1.62 14.34
CA GLY A 256 -3.39 0.63 14.36
C GLY A 256 -2.50 0.72 13.14
N GLN A 257 -1.20 0.45 13.34
CA GLN A 257 -0.21 0.37 12.27
C GLN A 257 0.78 -0.74 12.57
N GLY A 258 1.26 -1.40 11.52
CA GLY A 258 2.37 -2.34 11.59
C GLY A 258 3.13 -2.33 10.29
N GLU A 259 4.43 -2.54 10.39
CA GLU A 259 5.33 -2.63 9.25
C GLU A 259 6.35 -3.75 9.44
N ALA A 260 6.82 -4.31 8.34
CA ALA A 260 7.79 -5.40 8.37
C ALA A 260 8.55 -5.51 7.05
N ILE A 261 9.74 -6.09 7.13
CA ILE A 261 10.55 -6.43 5.95
C ILE A 261 10.80 -7.93 5.95
N LYS A 262 10.54 -8.57 4.81
CA LYS A 262 10.92 -9.93 4.50
C LYS A 262 12.14 -9.91 3.58
N GLY A 263 13.23 -10.51 4.03
CA GLY A 263 14.42 -10.73 3.22
C GLY A 263 14.84 -12.20 3.29
N PRO A 264 15.65 -12.68 2.33
CA PRO A 264 16.27 -13.98 2.47
C PRO A 264 17.19 -13.96 3.69
N ARG A 265 16.97 -14.85 4.62
CA ARG A 265 17.95 -15.13 5.66
C ARG A 265 19.03 -16.03 5.04
N GLY A 266 20.30 -15.68 5.21
CA GLY A 266 21.40 -16.34 4.54
C GLY A 266 21.30 -17.86 4.58
N GLY A 267 21.17 -18.50 3.42
CA GLY A 267 21.10 -19.96 3.27
C GLY A 267 19.74 -20.62 3.52
N GLU A 268 18.70 -19.89 3.94
CA GLU A 268 17.35 -20.44 4.03
C GLU A 268 16.69 -20.52 2.65
N ALA A 269 15.89 -21.55 2.43
CA ALA A 269 15.08 -21.67 1.21
C ALA A 269 14.09 -20.51 1.13
N LEU A 270 14.03 -19.88 -0.03
CA LEU A 270 13.12 -18.77 -0.28
C LEU A 270 11.68 -19.29 -0.42
N ASP A 271 10.81 -18.91 0.50
CA ASP A 271 9.38 -19.19 0.39
C ASP A 271 8.68 -18.05 -0.35
N LEU A 272 8.13 -18.36 -1.52
CA LEU A 272 7.43 -17.42 -2.40
C LEU A 272 5.93 -17.31 -2.11
N THR A 273 5.41 -18.03 -1.12
CA THR A 273 3.96 -18.14 -0.88
C THR A 273 3.43 -17.14 0.14
N TYR A 274 4.28 -16.35 0.80
CA TYR A 274 3.84 -15.32 1.75
C TYR A 274 4.60 -14.01 1.60
N SER A 275 3.98 -12.93 2.05
CA SER A 275 4.53 -11.57 2.08
C SER A 275 4.93 -11.14 3.50
N ALA A 276 5.55 -9.97 3.65
CA ALA A 276 5.79 -9.38 4.97
C ALA A 276 4.49 -9.00 5.72
N GLY A 277 3.33 -9.12 5.05
CA GLY A 277 2.00 -8.94 5.64
C GLY A 277 1.73 -9.85 6.84
N VAL A 278 2.33 -11.06 6.86
CA VAL A 278 2.21 -12.00 7.99
C VAL A 278 2.75 -11.44 9.31
N TRP A 279 3.58 -10.40 9.26
CA TRP A 279 4.11 -9.71 10.44
C TRP A 279 3.48 -8.34 10.66
N SER A 280 3.30 -7.55 9.59
CA SER A 280 2.72 -6.20 9.70
C SER A 280 1.24 -6.23 10.11
N GLY A 281 0.48 -7.18 9.57
CA GLY A 281 -0.94 -7.35 9.89
C GLY A 281 -1.21 -7.57 11.37
N PRO A 282 -0.68 -8.64 12.00
CA PRO A 282 -0.90 -8.92 13.42
C PRO A 282 -0.51 -7.77 14.35
N VAL A 283 0.52 -7.00 14.03
CA VAL A 283 0.92 -5.81 14.81
C VAL A 283 -0.16 -4.73 14.72
N ALA A 284 -0.63 -4.41 13.50
CA ALA A 284 -1.68 -3.42 13.30
C ALA A 284 -3.00 -3.80 13.96
N PHE A 285 -3.43 -5.06 13.82
CA PHE A 285 -4.65 -5.57 14.46
C PHE A 285 -4.56 -5.55 16.00
N ALA A 286 -3.41 -5.95 16.55
CA ALA A 286 -3.19 -5.93 18.00
C ALA A 286 -3.23 -4.51 18.57
N GLU A 287 -2.65 -3.53 17.87
CA GLU A 287 -2.67 -2.14 18.28
C GLU A 287 -4.09 -1.54 18.17
N ALA A 288 -4.78 -1.82 17.09
CA ALA A 288 -6.16 -1.38 16.90
C ALA A 288 -7.12 -2.02 17.90
N GLY A 289 -6.81 -3.22 18.40
CA GLY A 289 -7.68 -3.99 19.26
C GLY A 289 -8.91 -4.54 18.51
N VAL A 290 -8.75 -4.82 17.21
CA VAL A 290 -9.79 -5.38 16.33
C VAL A 290 -9.30 -6.63 15.63
N THR A 291 -10.19 -7.34 14.95
CA THR A 291 -9.91 -8.53 14.16
C THR A 291 -10.32 -8.33 12.71
N VAL A 292 -9.95 -9.24 11.82
CA VAL A 292 -10.38 -9.21 10.41
C VAL A 292 -11.88 -9.19 10.23
N LYS A 293 -12.66 -9.69 11.21
CA LYS A 293 -14.13 -9.70 11.17
C LYS A 293 -14.76 -8.32 11.37
N ASP A 294 -14.01 -7.41 11.97
CA ASP A 294 -14.45 -6.04 12.23
C ASP A 294 -14.21 -5.13 11.02
N ILE A 295 -13.36 -5.57 10.06
CA ILE A 295 -13.06 -4.79 8.86
C ILE A 295 -14.24 -4.81 7.90
N LYS A 296 -14.77 -3.63 7.57
CA LYS A 296 -15.87 -3.44 6.63
C LYS A 296 -15.41 -3.21 5.20
N TYR A 297 -14.22 -2.64 5.03
CA TYR A 297 -13.61 -2.32 3.75
C TYR A 297 -12.11 -2.59 3.79
N ALA A 298 -11.60 -3.24 2.76
CA ALA A 298 -10.17 -3.52 2.62
C ALA A 298 -9.60 -2.88 1.34
N SER A 299 -8.69 -1.94 1.51
CA SER A 299 -7.90 -1.37 0.42
C SER A 299 -6.55 -2.07 0.36
N ILE A 300 -6.39 -2.97 -0.60
CA ILE A 300 -5.24 -3.88 -0.70
C ILE A 300 -4.40 -3.52 -1.91
N TYR A 301 -3.09 -3.46 -1.73
CA TYR A 301 -2.15 -3.19 -2.82
C TYR A 301 -2.23 -4.26 -3.91
N ASP A 302 -2.44 -3.83 -5.14
CA ASP A 302 -2.80 -4.67 -6.27
C ASP A 302 -1.90 -4.40 -7.49
N SER A 303 -0.58 -4.54 -7.31
CA SER A 303 0.37 -4.51 -8.42
C SER A 303 0.14 -5.66 -9.42
N PHE A 304 -0.28 -6.80 -8.90
CA PHE A 304 -0.70 -7.99 -9.66
C PHE A 304 -1.84 -8.68 -8.90
N THR A 305 -2.62 -9.51 -9.59
CA THR A 305 -3.70 -10.28 -8.96
C THR A 305 -3.18 -11.21 -7.86
N ILE A 306 -2.05 -11.89 -8.09
CA ILE A 306 -1.41 -12.74 -7.07
C ILE A 306 -1.01 -11.96 -5.81
N THR A 307 -0.65 -10.68 -5.95
CA THR A 307 -0.31 -9.83 -4.80
C THR A 307 -1.50 -9.69 -3.86
N VAL A 308 -2.68 -9.44 -4.41
CA VAL A 308 -3.93 -9.33 -3.62
C VAL A 308 -4.25 -10.63 -2.92
N LEU A 309 -4.22 -11.75 -3.65
CA LEU A 309 -4.54 -13.06 -3.11
C LEU A 309 -3.66 -13.39 -1.91
N MET A 310 -2.34 -13.27 -2.05
CA MET A 310 -1.40 -13.58 -0.98
C MET A 310 -1.59 -12.66 0.23
N GLN A 311 -1.84 -11.36 0.01
CA GLN A 311 -2.08 -10.42 1.12
C GLN A 311 -3.35 -10.73 1.90
N LEU A 312 -4.43 -11.15 1.23
CA LEU A 312 -5.67 -11.55 1.91
C LEU A 312 -5.46 -12.76 2.82
N GLU A 313 -4.66 -13.72 2.39
CA GLU A 313 -4.25 -14.86 3.22
C GLU A 313 -3.36 -14.43 4.39
N ASP A 314 -2.33 -13.65 4.10
CA ASP A 314 -1.32 -13.21 5.08
C ASP A 314 -1.90 -12.31 6.17
N LEU A 315 -2.94 -11.53 5.84
CA LEU A 315 -3.69 -10.71 6.78
C LEU A 315 -4.77 -11.50 7.55
N GLY A 316 -5.05 -12.74 7.15
CA GLY A 316 -5.98 -13.64 7.84
C GLY A 316 -7.45 -13.49 7.44
N PHE A 317 -7.75 -12.88 6.28
CA PHE A 317 -9.12 -12.86 5.72
C PHE A 317 -9.58 -14.26 5.29
N CYS A 318 -8.65 -15.11 4.89
CA CYS A 318 -8.82 -16.53 4.67
C CYS A 318 -7.54 -17.28 5.10
N LYS A 319 -7.60 -18.62 5.14
CA LYS A 319 -6.42 -19.41 5.47
C LYS A 319 -5.46 -19.45 4.28
N LYS A 320 -4.18 -19.70 4.58
CA LYS A 320 -3.17 -19.95 3.56
C LYS A 320 -3.59 -21.09 2.64
N GLY A 321 -3.55 -20.86 1.31
CA GLY A 321 -3.99 -21.78 0.27
C GLY A 321 -5.49 -21.73 -0.05
N GLU A 322 -6.30 -20.96 0.69
CA GLU A 322 -7.73 -20.79 0.43
C GLU A 322 -8.06 -19.48 -0.33
N GLY A 323 -7.05 -18.64 -0.59
CA GLY A 323 -7.21 -17.33 -1.22
C GLY A 323 -7.90 -17.39 -2.58
N GLY A 324 -7.57 -18.38 -3.41
CA GLY A 324 -8.19 -18.58 -4.70
C GLY A 324 -9.72 -18.77 -4.60
N LYS A 325 -10.18 -19.61 -3.68
CA LYS A 325 -11.60 -19.82 -3.41
C LYS A 325 -12.25 -18.60 -2.77
N PHE A 326 -11.49 -17.87 -1.95
CA PHE A 326 -11.98 -16.68 -1.25
C PHE A 326 -12.28 -15.54 -2.22
N VAL A 327 -11.46 -15.31 -3.25
CA VAL A 327 -11.63 -14.18 -4.19
C VAL A 327 -12.59 -14.48 -5.33
N ALA A 328 -12.93 -15.75 -5.55
CA ALA A 328 -13.79 -16.19 -6.64
C ALA A 328 -15.26 -15.70 -6.50
N ASP A 329 -16.00 -15.86 -7.58
CA ASP A 329 -17.46 -15.66 -7.66
C ASP A 329 -17.94 -14.27 -7.20
N GLY A 330 -17.11 -13.24 -7.45
CA GLY A 330 -17.44 -11.86 -7.13
C GLY A 330 -17.34 -11.49 -5.64
N ASN A 331 -16.69 -12.31 -4.82
CA ASN A 331 -16.63 -12.10 -3.37
C ASN A 331 -15.99 -10.76 -2.95
N LEU A 332 -15.18 -10.14 -3.83
CA LEU A 332 -14.55 -8.84 -3.60
C LEU A 332 -15.35 -7.66 -4.16
N ILE A 333 -16.49 -7.89 -4.85
CA ILE A 333 -17.31 -6.84 -5.45
C ILE A 333 -18.19 -6.19 -4.38
N SER A 334 -18.11 -4.86 -4.26
CA SER A 334 -18.95 -4.08 -3.32
C SER A 334 -20.44 -4.27 -3.64
N GLY A 335 -21.22 -4.56 -2.61
CA GLY A 335 -22.66 -4.82 -2.73
C GLY A 335 -23.03 -6.21 -3.26
N VAL A 336 -22.06 -7.05 -3.62
CA VAL A 336 -22.26 -8.43 -4.10
C VAL A 336 -21.60 -9.42 -3.15
N GLY A 337 -20.29 -9.27 -2.92
CA GLY A 337 -19.51 -10.18 -2.11
C GLY A 337 -19.41 -9.78 -0.64
N LYS A 338 -18.60 -10.53 0.11
CA LYS A 338 -18.45 -10.37 1.57
C LYS A 338 -17.40 -9.36 1.97
N LEU A 339 -16.39 -9.12 1.13
CA LEU A 339 -15.29 -8.21 1.40
C LEU A 339 -15.16 -7.17 0.28
N PRO A 340 -15.80 -5.99 0.40
CA PRO A 340 -15.55 -4.90 -0.55
C PRO A 340 -14.07 -4.52 -0.58
N PHE A 341 -13.51 -4.45 -1.79
CA PHE A 341 -12.08 -4.26 -2.00
C PHE A 341 -11.85 -3.20 -3.09
N ASN A 342 -10.86 -2.30 -2.91
CA ASN A 342 -10.38 -1.34 -3.92
C ASN A 342 -11.51 -0.71 -4.75
N THR A 343 -12.42 -0.03 -4.10
CA THR A 343 -13.67 0.51 -4.68
C THR A 343 -13.47 1.65 -5.66
N ASP A 344 -12.25 2.19 -5.75
CA ASP A 344 -11.80 3.14 -6.78
C ASP A 344 -11.34 2.47 -8.09
N GLY A 345 -11.26 1.13 -8.12
CA GLY A 345 -10.67 0.34 -9.20
C GLY A 345 -9.21 -0.04 -8.97
N GLY A 346 -8.61 0.45 -7.91
CA GLY A 346 -7.26 0.08 -7.46
C GLY A 346 -6.14 0.37 -8.45
N GLY A 347 -5.02 -0.28 -8.24
CA GLY A 347 -3.88 -0.29 -9.17
C GLY A 347 -4.16 -1.08 -10.44
N LEU A 348 -5.06 -2.07 -10.39
CA LEU A 348 -5.39 -2.89 -11.56
C LEU A 348 -6.19 -2.13 -12.62
N CYS A 349 -6.94 -1.09 -12.25
CA CYS A 349 -7.80 -0.36 -13.20
C CYS A 349 -7.68 1.16 -13.12
N SER A 350 -7.41 1.74 -11.95
CA SER A 350 -7.52 3.18 -11.73
C SER A 350 -6.19 3.91 -11.77
N ASN A 351 -5.31 3.68 -10.79
CA ASN A 351 -4.14 4.52 -10.58
C ASN A 351 -2.99 3.75 -9.90
N HIS A 352 -1.84 3.72 -10.56
CA HIS A 352 -0.61 3.14 -10.00
C HIS A 352 0.62 4.00 -10.36
N PRO A 353 0.77 5.18 -9.71
CA PRO A 353 1.87 6.09 -10.00
C PRO A 353 3.17 5.59 -9.36
N VAL A 354 4.25 5.56 -10.13
CA VAL A 354 5.64 5.28 -9.66
C VAL A 354 5.84 3.97 -8.89
N ASN A 355 5.13 2.90 -9.18
CA ASN A 355 5.20 1.68 -8.35
C ASN A 355 4.98 1.93 -6.84
N ARG A 356 4.19 2.95 -6.48
CA ARG A 356 3.95 3.41 -5.11
C ARG A 356 2.46 3.58 -4.82
N GLY A 357 1.67 2.62 -5.25
CA GLY A 357 0.21 2.64 -5.11
C GLY A 357 -0.34 2.66 -3.68
N GLY A 358 0.51 2.60 -2.65
CA GLY A 358 0.06 2.59 -1.25
C GLY A 358 -0.69 3.85 -0.82
N MET A 359 -0.35 5.02 -1.39
CA MET A 359 -1.06 6.28 -1.11
C MET A 359 -2.54 6.20 -1.50
N THR A 360 -2.84 5.66 -2.69
CA THR A 360 -4.23 5.56 -3.18
C THR A 360 -5.06 4.61 -2.31
N LYS A 361 -4.43 3.61 -1.70
CA LYS A 361 -5.11 2.69 -0.77
C LYS A 361 -5.61 3.40 0.47
N ILE A 362 -4.82 4.32 1.03
CA ILE A 362 -5.23 5.12 2.18
C ILE A 362 -6.34 6.09 1.78
N ILE A 363 -6.18 6.79 0.64
CA ILE A 363 -7.15 7.78 0.17
C ILE A 363 -8.53 7.15 -0.04
N GLU A 364 -8.59 5.99 -0.69
CA GLU A 364 -9.89 5.32 -0.91
C GLU A 364 -10.49 4.80 0.39
N ALA A 365 -9.68 4.28 1.31
CA ALA A 365 -10.18 3.90 2.63
C ALA A 365 -10.75 5.10 3.40
N VAL A 366 -10.13 6.27 3.30
CA VAL A 366 -10.65 7.52 3.89
C VAL A 366 -11.96 7.92 3.24
N ARG A 367 -12.10 7.83 1.90
CA ARG A 367 -13.38 8.11 1.20
C ARG A 367 -14.49 7.20 1.68
N GLN A 368 -14.23 5.91 1.84
CA GLN A 368 -15.21 4.94 2.35
C GLN A 368 -15.65 5.28 3.78
N LEU A 369 -14.69 5.56 4.67
CA LEU A 369 -14.97 5.94 6.05
C LEU A 369 -15.74 7.25 6.17
N ARG A 370 -15.47 8.22 5.30
CA ARG A 370 -16.19 9.51 5.27
C ARG A 370 -17.57 9.43 4.61
N GLY A 371 -17.89 8.35 3.90
CA GLY A 371 -19.10 8.22 3.12
C GLY A 371 -19.08 9.02 1.81
N GLU A 372 -17.91 9.24 1.25
CA GLU A 372 -17.64 10.07 0.07
C GLU A 372 -17.31 9.26 -1.19
N ALA A 373 -17.34 7.94 -1.11
CA ALA A 373 -17.19 7.09 -2.28
C ALA A 373 -18.44 7.18 -3.18
N HIS A 374 -18.30 6.77 -4.45
CA HIS A 374 -19.46 6.76 -5.34
C HIS A 374 -20.58 5.88 -4.78
N PRO A 375 -21.87 6.31 -4.79
CA PRO A 375 -22.98 5.59 -4.14
C PRO A 375 -23.12 4.11 -4.53
N LYS A 376 -22.71 3.73 -5.75
CA LYS A 376 -22.75 2.35 -6.23
C LYS A 376 -21.71 1.42 -5.61
N VAL A 377 -20.66 2.00 -5.02
CA VAL A 377 -19.55 1.25 -4.42
C VAL A 377 -19.30 1.63 -2.94
N GLN A 378 -20.06 2.60 -2.42
CA GLN A 378 -20.01 2.99 -1.01
C GLN A 378 -20.41 1.79 -0.14
N VAL A 379 -19.52 1.41 0.77
CA VAL A 379 -19.80 0.35 1.74
C VAL A 379 -20.74 0.87 2.82
N PRO A 380 -21.90 0.22 3.03
CA PRO A 380 -22.83 0.62 4.09
C PRO A 380 -22.16 0.49 5.47
N ASN A 381 -22.41 1.48 6.35
CA ASN A 381 -21.90 1.47 7.73
C ASN A 381 -20.40 1.17 7.82
N CYS A 382 -19.60 1.75 6.91
CA CYS A 382 -18.16 1.62 6.91
C CYS A 382 -17.58 2.42 8.08
N ASP A 383 -17.37 1.75 9.21
CA ASP A 383 -16.83 2.32 10.45
C ASP A 383 -15.35 1.98 10.64
N ILE A 384 -14.90 0.80 10.18
CA ILE A 384 -13.50 0.36 10.26
C ILE A 384 -13.03 -0.08 8.88
N ALA A 385 -11.94 0.50 8.42
CA ALA A 385 -11.28 0.16 7.17
C ALA A 385 -9.81 -0.19 7.37
N LEU A 386 -9.33 -1.11 6.53
CA LEU A 386 -7.93 -1.49 6.47
C LEU A 386 -7.35 -1.01 5.13
N ALA A 387 -6.16 -0.41 5.17
CA ALA A 387 -5.32 -0.26 3.99
C ALA A 387 -4.01 -1.04 4.18
N HIS A 388 -3.61 -1.78 3.16
CA HIS A 388 -2.39 -2.58 3.18
C HIS A 388 -1.58 -2.34 1.92
N GLY A 389 -0.27 -2.18 2.09
CA GLY A 389 0.66 -1.94 1.00
C GLY A 389 1.88 -2.84 1.06
N THR A 390 2.45 -3.08 -0.11
CA THR A 390 3.69 -3.82 -0.31
C THR A 390 4.72 -2.96 -1.02
N GLY A 391 5.99 -3.25 -0.79
CA GLY A 391 7.11 -2.61 -1.47
C GLY A 391 8.22 -3.60 -1.79
N GLY A 392 9.10 -3.22 -2.70
CA GLY A 392 10.13 -4.13 -3.21
C GLY A 392 9.56 -5.20 -4.14
N LEU A 393 10.10 -6.41 -4.07
CA LEU A 393 9.74 -7.54 -4.93
C LEU A 393 9.04 -8.62 -4.10
N LEU A 394 7.84 -9.03 -4.51
CA LEU A 394 7.10 -10.10 -3.82
C LEU A 394 7.96 -11.36 -3.68
N GLY A 395 8.01 -11.90 -2.47
CA GLY A 395 8.81 -13.10 -2.16
C GLY A 395 10.28 -12.83 -1.80
N VAL A 396 10.90 -11.75 -2.31
CA VAL A 396 12.31 -11.39 -2.03
C VAL A 396 12.43 -9.89 -1.77
N ARG A 397 13.27 -9.46 -0.84
CA ARG A 397 13.49 -8.03 -0.53
C ARG A 397 12.16 -7.25 -0.49
N HIS A 398 11.24 -7.74 0.32
CA HIS A 398 9.85 -7.30 0.35
C HIS A 398 9.53 -6.60 1.65
N ALA A 399 8.91 -5.43 1.56
CA ALA A 399 8.35 -4.70 2.68
C ALA A 399 6.82 -4.75 2.64
N ALA A 400 6.18 -4.66 3.78
CA ALA A 400 4.73 -4.49 3.91
C ALA A 400 4.41 -3.54 5.06
N SER A 401 3.35 -2.76 4.89
CA SER A 401 2.75 -1.96 5.96
C SER A 401 1.23 -2.09 5.92
N THR A 402 0.66 -2.20 7.12
CA THR A 402 -0.78 -2.32 7.35
C THR A 402 -1.23 -1.18 8.24
N VAL A 403 -2.26 -0.46 7.85
CA VAL A 403 -2.89 0.58 8.66
C VAL A 403 -4.38 0.29 8.82
N ILE A 404 -4.88 0.51 10.04
CA ILE A 404 -6.30 0.34 10.38
C ILE A 404 -6.82 1.69 10.84
N MET A 405 -7.90 2.11 10.24
CA MET A 405 -8.53 3.41 10.45
C MET A 405 -9.99 3.23 10.82
N GLU A 406 -10.53 4.16 11.59
CA GLU A 406 -11.94 4.17 11.92
C GLU A 406 -12.56 5.56 11.72
N ARG A 407 -13.83 5.57 11.44
CA ARG A 407 -14.71 6.75 11.46
C ARG A 407 -15.10 7.06 12.89
N VAL A 408 -15.08 8.35 13.28
CA VAL A 408 -15.44 8.80 14.64
C VAL A 408 -16.76 9.55 14.60
#